data_b5b6d16cd5a4db3cbcd4a31b59a381ae
#
_entry.id   b5b6d16cd5a4db3cbcd4a31b59a381ae
#
_cell.length_a   1.000
_cell.length_b   1.000
_cell.length_c   1.000
_cell.angle_alpha   90.00
_cell.angle_beta   90.00
_cell.angle_gamma   90.00
#
_symmetry.space_group_name_H-M   'P 1'
#
loop_
_entity.id
_entity.type
_entity.pdbx_description
1 polymer ?
#
loop_
_entity_poly.entity_id
_entity_poly.type
_entity_poly.pdbx_seq_one_letter_code
_entity_poly.pdbx_strand_id
1 'polypeptide(L)'
;MKKRMNVNLSVWAVSLLVVLGSSAVKAQENVEVSIGADVVSGYIWRGTNLGGVSIQPSISVSKSGFSLTAWGSVGIDSNDTKEFDLTLGYGAGGFSVAVTDYWFNSAPRYFDYRARGAHVFEATLGYDLGPVALSWNTNVAGYDYYKKDGKRAYSTYVEAVVPFKLGGFDFAAEVGVTPWEGTYSDALNVTNIGLGVSKEIKITDSFTLPAFAKVTTNPFEDKAYFVFGLTF
;
A
#
# COMPACT_ATOMS: atom_id res chain seq x y z
N MET A 1 18.13 13.87 26.32
CA MET A 1 17.59 12.55 25.86
C MET A 1 16.35 12.81 25.02
N LYS A 2 16.43 12.75 23.67
CA LYS A 2 15.25 12.82 22.79
C LYS A 2 14.64 11.42 22.73
N LYS A 3 13.44 11.27 23.29
CA LYS A 3 12.63 10.06 23.24
C LYS A 3 12.18 9.88 21.78
N ARG A 4 12.79 8.97 21.03
CA ARG A 4 12.34 8.59 19.70
C ARG A 4 10.98 7.93 19.84
N MET A 5 9.95 8.47 19.21
CA MET A 5 8.66 7.86 19.09
C MET A 5 8.78 6.69 18.09
N ASN A 6 8.73 5.47 18.59
CA ASN A 6 8.49 4.30 17.74
C ASN A 6 7.00 4.34 17.38
N VAL A 7 6.68 4.77 16.19
CA VAL A 7 5.35 4.60 15.62
C VAL A 7 5.36 3.21 15.00
N ASN A 8 4.63 2.26 15.57
CA ASN A 8 4.36 0.99 14.91
C ASN A 8 3.39 1.29 13.74
N LEU A 9 3.93 1.40 12.55
CA LEU A 9 3.20 1.74 11.33
C LEU A 9 2.54 0.51 10.68
N SER A 10 2.43 -0.61 11.38
CA SER A 10 1.86 -1.85 10.89
C SER A 10 0.38 -1.79 10.48
N VAL A 11 -0.34 -0.72 10.82
CA VAL A 11 -1.79 -0.60 10.58
C VAL A 11 -2.15 0.10 9.26
N TRP A 12 -1.19 0.62 8.52
CA TRP A 12 -1.41 1.37 7.27
C TRP A 12 -1.09 0.56 6.01
N ALA A 13 -1.15 -0.74 6.10
CA ALA A 13 -0.58 -1.73 5.19
C ALA A 13 -1.16 -1.78 3.77
N VAL A 14 -2.18 -1.02 3.42
CA VAL A 14 -2.79 -1.15 2.09
C VAL A 14 -2.12 -0.32 1.00
N SER A 15 -1.31 0.67 1.35
CA SER A 15 -0.59 1.48 0.34
C SER A 15 0.91 1.60 0.58
N LEU A 16 1.43 1.12 1.72
CA LEU A 16 2.79 1.42 2.16
C LEU A 16 3.56 0.18 2.66
N LEU A 17 3.32 -0.97 2.10
CA LEU A 17 3.96 -2.24 2.49
C LEU A 17 5.50 -2.23 2.45
N VAL A 18 6.11 -1.18 1.93
CA VAL A 18 7.56 -1.13 1.71
C VAL A 18 8.31 -0.15 2.61
N VAL A 19 7.63 0.85 3.19
CA VAL A 19 8.38 2.02 3.71
C VAL A 19 8.75 1.94 5.19
N LEU A 20 8.15 1.10 6.03
CA LEU A 20 8.18 1.41 7.45
C LEU A 20 8.71 0.35 8.38
N GLY A 21 9.82 -0.22 8.01
CA GLY A 21 10.75 -0.82 8.96
C GLY A 21 11.92 0.08 9.36
N SER A 22 11.80 1.39 9.33
CA SER A 22 12.89 2.28 9.71
C SER A 22 12.98 2.56 11.23
N SER A 23 12.90 1.52 12.04
CA SER A 23 13.70 1.49 13.25
C SER A 23 15.15 1.40 12.80
N ALA A 24 16.06 2.24 13.34
CA ALA A 24 17.49 2.23 13.04
C ALA A 24 17.98 0.77 12.87
N VAL A 25 18.23 0.37 11.64
CA VAL A 25 18.69 -0.98 11.30
C VAL A 25 20.07 -1.16 11.92
N LYS A 26 20.11 -1.70 13.13
CA LYS A 26 21.17 -2.65 13.46
C LYS A 26 20.87 -3.83 12.53
N ALA A 27 21.82 -4.19 11.67
CA ALA A 27 21.71 -5.33 10.80
C ALA A 27 21.17 -6.51 11.63
N GLN A 28 19.91 -6.88 11.43
CA GLN A 28 19.29 -7.96 12.17
C GLN A 28 19.74 -9.23 11.49
N GLU A 29 20.60 -9.99 12.16
CA GLU A 29 21.19 -11.21 11.62
C GLU A 29 20.16 -12.32 11.42
N ASN A 30 19.00 -12.23 12.10
CA ASN A 30 17.95 -13.24 12.08
C ASN A 30 16.96 -13.00 10.97
N VAL A 31 16.43 -14.08 10.40
CA VAL A 31 15.26 -14.04 9.51
C VAL A 31 14.01 -13.76 10.35
N GLU A 32 13.22 -12.79 9.95
CA GLU A 32 11.89 -12.53 10.50
C GLU A 32 10.82 -13.01 9.54
N VAL A 33 9.77 -13.61 10.08
CA VAL A 33 8.57 -14.01 9.33
C VAL A 33 7.37 -13.36 10.00
N SER A 34 6.53 -12.70 9.23
CA SER A 34 5.25 -12.15 9.67
C SER A 34 4.12 -12.72 8.84
N ILE A 35 2.97 -12.96 9.48
CA ILE A 35 1.73 -13.40 8.85
C ILE A 35 0.63 -12.52 9.43
N GLY A 36 -0.29 -12.08 8.59
CA GLY A 36 -1.43 -11.26 9.01
C GLY A 36 -2.55 -11.30 8.01
N ALA A 37 -3.67 -10.72 8.39
CA ALA A 37 -4.79 -10.52 7.48
C ALA A 37 -5.60 -9.29 7.91
N ASP A 38 -5.99 -8.45 6.95
CA ASP A 38 -6.98 -7.41 7.16
C ASP A 38 -8.36 -7.88 6.71
N VAL A 39 -9.39 -7.52 7.49
CA VAL A 39 -10.80 -7.58 7.07
C VAL A 39 -11.28 -6.16 6.91
N VAL A 40 -11.64 -5.77 5.69
CA VAL A 40 -11.97 -4.38 5.34
C VAL A 40 -13.37 -4.25 4.78
N SER A 41 -14.04 -3.13 5.06
CA SER A 41 -15.38 -2.83 4.55
C SER A 41 -15.38 -2.41 3.07
N GLY A 42 -14.23 -2.12 2.50
CA GLY A 42 -14.05 -1.76 1.10
C GLY A 42 -12.56 -1.73 0.75
N TYR A 43 -12.23 -2.10 -0.47
CA TYR A 43 -10.86 -2.04 -0.99
C TYR A 43 -10.68 -0.79 -1.83
N ILE A 44 -10.14 0.25 -1.20
CA ILE A 44 -9.85 1.53 -1.86
C ILE A 44 -8.33 1.70 -1.91
N TRP A 45 -7.79 1.80 -3.12
CA TRP A 45 -6.36 1.93 -3.36
C TRP A 45 -6.05 3.18 -4.19
N ARG A 46 -5.21 4.09 -3.66
CA ARG A 46 -4.81 5.34 -4.32
C ARG A 46 -6.02 6.19 -4.80
N GLY A 47 -7.09 6.24 -3.99
CA GLY A 47 -8.33 6.94 -4.33
C GLY A 47 -9.23 6.20 -5.32
N THR A 48 -8.90 4.98 -5.73
CA THR A 48 -9.69 4.15 -6.65
C THR A 48 -10.36 3.01 -5.89
N ASN A 49 -11.64 2.76 -6.17
CA ASN A 49 -12.37 1.61 -5.61
C ASN A 49 -12.07 0.36 -6.43
N LEU A 50 -11.45 -0.64 -5.80
CA LEU A 50 -11.13 -1.93 -6.38
C LEU A 50 -12.07 -3.05 -5.92
N GLY A 51 -12.89 -2.83 -4.87
CA GLY A 51 -13.84 -3.83 -4.41
C GLY A 51 -14.56 -3.44 -3.12
N GLY A 52 -15.54 -4.25 -2.75
CA GLY A 52 -16.31 -4.16 -1.52
C GLY A 52 -15.60 -4.79 -0.32
N VAL A 53 -16.39 -5.40 0.56
CA VAL A 53 -15.87 -6.12 1.74
C VAL A 53 -14.91 -7.22 1.30
N SER A 54 -13.68 -7.21 1.84
CA SER A 54 -12.65 -8.17 1.46
C SER A 54 -11.80 -8.64 2.63
N ILE A 55 -11.19 -9.82 2.45
CA ILE A 55 -10.15 -10.37 3.33
C ILE A 55 -8.82 -10.24 2.58
N GLN A 56 -7.82 -9.65 3.25
CA GLN A 56 -6.53 -9.29 2.66
C GLN A 56 -5.38 -9.95 3.44
N PRO A 57 -5.09 -11.24 3.18
CA PRO A 57 -4.00 -11.95 3.83
C PRO A 57 -2.63 -11.50 3.34
N SER A 58 -1.63 -11.59 4.21
CA SER A 58 -0.24 -11.33 3.89
C SER A 58 0.72 -12.29 4.60
N ILE A 59 1.83 -12.57 3.95
CA ILE A 59 3.00 -13.21 4.54
C ILE A 59 4.25 -12.50 4.08
N SER A 60 5.16 -12.20 5.00
CA SER A 60 6.43 -11.54 4.69
C SER A 60 7.59 -12.24 5.36
N VAL A 61 8.71 -12.30 4.65
CA VAL A 61 10.00 -12.76 5.18
C VAL A 61 11.00 -11.64 4.98
N SER A 62 11.73 -11.27 6.04
CA SER A 62 12.73 -10.21 5.97
C SER A 62 14.05 -10.60 6.61
N LYS A 63 15.14 -10.05 6.07
CA LYS A 63 16.50 -10.19 6.60
C LYS A 63 17.40 -9.07 6.10
N SER A 64 18.14 -8.43 7.00
CA SER A 64 19.20 -7.45 6.64
C SER A 64 18.72 -6.34 5.70
N GLY A 65 17.48 -5.84 5.90
CA GLY A 65 16.86 -4.82 5.07
C GLY A 65 16.12 -5.36 3.84
N PHE A 66 16.37 -6.58 3.38
CA PHE A 66 15.58 -7.22 2.33
C PHE A 66 14.27 -7.76 2.87
N SER A 67 13.24 -7.72 2.05
CA SER A 67 11.94 -8.32 2.32
C SER A 67 11.35 -8.96 1.07
N LEU A 68 10.65 -10.08 1.27
CA LEU A 68 9.79 -10.70 0.26
C LEU A 68 8.40 -10.85 0.88
N THR A 69 7.41 -10.23 0.26
CA THR A 69 6.02 -10.24 0.73
C THR A 69 5.11 -10.81 -0.33
N ALA A 70 4.25 -11.74 0.06
CA ALA A 70 3.07 -12.12 -0.70
C ALA A 70 1.84 -11.51 0.00
N TRP A 71 1.00 -10.82 -0.77
CA TRP A 71 -0.24 -10.23 -0.32
C TRP A 71 -1.36 -10.59 -1.29
N GLY A 72 -2.59 -10.59 -0.82
CA GLY A 72 -3.74 -10.79 -1.68
C GLY A 72 -4.98 -10.09 -1.16
N SER A 73 -5.98 -9.95 -2.03
CA SER A 73 -7.31 -9.46 -1.69
C SER A 73 -8.37 -10.36 -2.30
N VAL A 74 -9.30 -10.82 -1.44
CA VAL A 74 -10.43 -11.63 -1.87
C VAL A 74 -11.71 -10.96 -1.40
N GLY A 75 -12.45 -10.35 -2.33
CA GLY A 75 -13.75 -9.77 -2.07
C GLY A 75 -14.80 -10.84 -1.78
N ILE A 76 -15.80 -10.50 -0.95
CA ILE A 76 -16.91 -11.40 -0.61
C ILE A 76 -17.87 -11.53 -1.81
N ASP A 77 -18.08 -10.44 -2.57
CA ASP A 77 -18.87 -10.49 -3.80
C ASP A 77 -18.08 -11.19 -4.91
N SER A 78 -18.77 -11.99 -5.72
CA SER A 78 -18.17 -12.71 -6.85
C SER A 78 -17.64 -11.77 -7.93
N ASN A 79 -18.16 -10.55 -8.02
CA ASN A 79 -17.77 -9.51 -8.97
C ASN A 79 -16.63 -8.64 -8.48
N ASP A 80 -16.26 -8.73 -7.19
CA ASP A 80 -15.14 -7.97 -6.65
C ASP A 80 -13.82 -8.42 -7.26
N THR A 81 -12.89 -7.48 -7.37
CA THR A 81 -11.51 -7.75 -7.77
C THR A 81 -10.88 -8.73 -6.78
N LYS A 82 -10.23 -9.76 -7.32
CA LYS A 82 -9.32 -10.64 -6.57
C LYS A 82 -7.92 -10.36 -7.06
N GLU A 83 -7.01 -10.21 -6.12
CA GLU A 83 -5.65 -9.76 -6.38
C GLU A 83 -4.64 -10.62 -5.65
N PHE A 84 -3.49 -10.82 -6.26
CA PHE A 84 -2.34 -11.48 -5.65
C PHE A 84 -1.07 -10.77 -6.07
N ASP A 85 -0.31 -10.31 -5.08
CA ASP A 85 0.89 -9.50 -5.27
C ASP A 85 2.12 -10.18 -4.68
N LEU A 86 3.24 -10.04 -5.38
CA LEU A 86 4.56 -10.40 -4.87
C LEU A 86 5.46 -9.16 -4.86
N THR A 87 5.96 -8.78 -3.69
CA THR A 87 6.84 -7.61 -3.53
C THR A 87 8.20 -8.04 -3.03
N LEU A 88 9.25 -7.68 -3.76
CA LEU A 88 10.63 -7.72 -3.31
C LEU A 88 11.07 -6.30 -2.94
N GLY A 89 11.49 -6.10 -1.69
CA GLY A 89 11.88 -4.81 -1.15
C GLY A 89 13.27 -4.81 -0.53
N TYR A 90 13.85 -3.61 -0.43
CA TYR A 90 15.03 -3.32 0.39
C TYR A 90 14.89 -1.95 1.03
N GLY A 91 15.20 -1.86 2.33
CA GLY A 91 15.16 -0.61 3.09
C GLY A 91 16.40 -0.42 3.97
N ALA A 92 16.93 0.80 3.99
CA ALA A 92 18.03 1.19 4.86
C ALA A 92 18.05 2.71 5.09
N GLY A 93 18.22 3.16 6.34
CA GLY A 93 18.46 4.57 6.67
C GLY A 93 17.35 5.54 6.25
N GLY A 94 16.09 5.10 6.27
CA GLY A 94 14.93 5.86 5.82
C GLY A 94 14.63 5.73 4.31
N PHE A 95 15.58 5.25 3.52
CA PHE A 95 15.41 4.98 2.09
C PHE A 95 14.86 3.57 1.87
N SER A 96 13.99 3.40 0.88
CA SER A 96 13.47 2.11 0.46
C SER A 96 13.31 2.04 -1.06
N VAL A 97 13.47 0.82 -1.58
CA VAL A 97 13.17 0.47 -2.96
C VAL A 97 12.38 -0.82 -2.99
N ALA A 98 11.46 -0.97 -3.94
CA ALA A 98 10.78 -2.23 -4.17
C ALA A 98 10.40 -2.43 -5.62
N VAL A 99 10.13 -3.68 -5.96
CA VAL A 99 9.41 -4.08 -7.17
C VAL A 99 8.25 -4.97 -6.74
N THR A 100 7.05 -4.59 -7.18
CA THR A 100 5.82 -5.36 -6.95
C THR A 100 5.29 -5.89 -8.27
N ASP A 101 4.98 -7.18 -8.28
CA ASP A 101 4.23 -7.86 -9.33
C ASP A 101 2.77 -7.96 -8.87
N TYR A 102 1.89 -7.19 -9.49
CA TYR A 102 0.44 -7.23 -9.27
C TYR A 102 -0.21 -8.17 -10.27
N TRP A 103 -1.04 -9.08 -9.79
CA TRP A 103 -1.89 -9.92 -10.63
C TRP A 103 -3.36 -9.79 -10.21
N PHE A 104 -4.21 -9.46 -11.18
CA PHE A 104 -5.65 -9.33 -11.00
C PHE A 104 -6.39 -10.46 -11.71
N ASN A 105 -7.46 -10.97 -11.09
CA ASN A 105 -8.28 -12.07 -11.64
C ASN A 105 -9.09 -11.70 -12.89
N SER A 106 -9.12 -10.42 -13.28
CA SER A 106 -9.67 -9.97 -14.58
C SER A 106 -8.91 -10.59 -15.76
N ALA A 107 -7.66 -11.03 -15.52
CA ALA A 107 -6.85 -11.80 -16.45
C ALA A 107 -6.74 -13.25 -15.93
N PRO A 108 -7.41 -14.25 -16.54
CA PRO A 108 -7.59 -15.58 -15.95
C PRO A 108 -6.32 -16.44 -15.91
N ARG A 109 -5.22 -16.02 -16.55
CA ARG A 109 -3.98 -16.81 -16.63
C ARG A 109 -2.87 -16.17 -15.83
N TYR A 110 -2.58 -16.71 -14.66
CA TYR A 110 -1.48 -16.25 -13.83
C TYR A 110 -0.13 -16.20 -14.54
N PHE A 111 0.22 -17.19 -15.34
CA PHE A 111 1.52 -17.26 -16.04
C PHE A 111 1.56 -16.50 -17.38
N ASP A 112 0.71 -15.49 -17.58
CA ASP A 112 0.75 -14.63 -18.76
C ASP A 112 1.56 -13.35 -18.50
N TYR A 113 2.88 -13.44 -18.66
CA TYR A 113 3.84 -12.34 -18.43
C TYR A 113 4.14 -11.48 -19.67
N ARG A 114 3.29 -11.55 -20.71
CA ARG A 114 3.44 -10.70 -21.89
C ARG A 114 3.22 -9.22 -21.54
N ALA A 115 3.72 -8.32 -22.40
CA ALA A 115 3.64 -6.87 -22.18
C ALA A 115 2.20 -6.31 -22.00
N ARG A 116 1.18 -7.04 -22.44
CA ARG A 116 -0.26 -6.76 -22.23
C ARG A 116 -0.96 -7.97 -21.61
N GLY A 117 -0.24 -8.71 -20.79
CA GLY A 117 -0.73 -9.89 -20.10
C GLY A 117 -1.43 -9.55 -18.78
N ALA A 118 -1.35 -10.50 -17.84
CA ALA A 118 -2.08 -10.45 -16.58
C ALA A 118 -1.37 -9.64 -15.48
N HIS A 119 -0.08 -9.33 -15.65
CA HIS A 119 0.76 -8.76 -14.60
C HIS A 119 1.07 -7.30 -14.83
N VAL A 120 1.15 -6.53 -13.73
CA VAL A 120 1.69 -5.17 -13.69
C VAL A 120 2.91 -5.18 -12.79
N PHE A 121 4.06 -4.72 -13.29
CA PHE A 121 5.26 -4.56 -12.50
C PHE A 121 5.49 -3.10 -12.17
N GLU A 122 5.41 -2.76 -10.87
CA GLU A 122 5.66 -1.41 -10.37
C GLU A 122 7.01 -1.35 -9.66
N ALA A 123 7.80 -0.33 -9.96
CA ALA A 123 8.96 0.07 -9.19
C ALA A 123 8.57 1.18 -8.21
N THR A 124 8.95 1.01 -6.94
CA THR A 124 8.71 1.98 -5.87
C THR A 124 10.03 2.50 -5.31
N LEU A 125 10.12 3.81 -5.12
CA LEU A 125 11.13 4.50 -4.33
C LEU A 125 10.44 5.16 -3.15
N GLY A 126 10.96 4.97 -1.94
CA GLY A 126 10.43 5.58 -0.73
C GLY A 126 11.51 6.29 0.08
N TYR A 127 11.12 7.33 0.80
CA TYR A 127 11.98 8.01 1.75
C TYR A 127 11.21 8.50 2.96
N ASP A 128 11.63 8.06 4.14
CA ASP A 128 11.09 8.50 5.44
C ASP A 128 11.95 9.63 6.02
N LEU A 129 11.37 10.84 6.03
CA LEU A 129 11.96 12.04 6.63
C LEU A 129 11.71 12.14 8.14
N GLY A 130 10.95 11.20 8.73
CA GLY A 130 10.47 11.20 10.10
C GLY A 130 9.09 11.83 10.23
N PRO A 131 8.90 13.14 10.03
CA PRO A 131 7.56 13.74 10.08
C PRO A 131 6.71 13.49 8.81
N VAL A 132 7.35 13.14 7.68
CA VAL A 132 6.69 12.88 6.39
C VAL A 132 7.37 11.69 5.73
N ALA A 133 6.58 10.74 5.24
CA ALA A 133 7.04 9.69 4.34
C ALA A 133 6.63 10.02 2.90
N LEU A 134 7.56 9.84 1.96
CA LEU A 134 7.34 10.09 0.54
C LEU A 134 7.49 8.78 -0.23
N SER A 135 6.67 8.58 -1.26
CA SER A 135 6.85 7.49 -2.21
C SER A 135 6.64 7.95 -3.65
N TRP A 136 7.39 7.31 -4.55
CA TRP A 136 7.28 7.42 -6.00
C TRP A 136 7.09 6.01 -6.58
N ASN A 137 5.99 5.77 -7.25
CA ASN A 137 5.57 4.47 -7.75
C ASN A 137 5.33 4.56 -9.25
N THR A 138 5.94 3.69 -10.05
CA THR A 138 5.84 3.72 -11.51
C THR A 138 5.69 2.32 -12.08
N ASN A 139 4.70 2.10 -12.94
CA ASN A 139 4.54 0.87 -13.72
C ASN A 139 5.65 0.77 -14.77
N VAL A 140 6.59 -0.15 -14.58
CA VAL A 140 7.79 -0.29 -15.42
C VAL A 140 7.68 -1.40 -16.45
N ALA A 141 6.85 -2.43 -16.19
CA ALA A 141 6.68 -3.58 -17.08
C ALA A 141 5.28 -4.19 -16.96
N GLY A 142 5.00 -5.23 -17.78
CA GLY A 142 3.69 -5.90 -17.80
C GLY A 142 2.59 -5.03 -18.41
N TYR A 143 1.36 -5.17 -17.94
CA TYR A 143 0.22 -4.34 -18.35
C TYR A 143 0.38 -2.90 -17.82
N ASP A 144 -0.11 -1.92 -18.59
CA ASP A 144 -0.16 -0.51 -18.19
C ASP A 144 -1.15 0.22 -19.11
N TYR A 145 -1.46 1.47 -18.80
CA TYR A 145 -2.15 2.35 -19.70
C TYR A 145 -1.29 2.63 -20.95
N TYR A 146 -1.92 2.62 -22.12
CA TYR A 146 -1.27 2.98 -23.38
C TYR A 146 -1.92 4.25 -23.93
N LYS A 147 -1.09 5.26 -24.17
CA LYS A 147 -1.50 6.55 -24.73
C LYS A 147 -2.05 6.38 -26.16
N LYS A 148 -2.72 7.42 -26.67
CA LYS A 148 -3.30 7.42 -28.02
C LYS A 148 -2.28 7.15 -29.12
N ASP A 149 -1.01 7.49 -28.91
CA ASP A 149 0.11 7.22 -29.83
C ASP A 149 0.66 5.78 -29.72
N GLY A 150 0.03 4.94 -28.89
CA GLY A 150 0.40 3.54 -28.68
C GLY A 150 1.57 3.32 -27.74
N LYS A 151 2.13 4.37 -27.15
CA LYS A 151 3.22 4.23 -26.17
C LYS A 151 2.69 3.93 -24.78
N ARG A 152 3.47 3.15 -24.03
CA ARG A 152 3.23 2.92 -22.59
C ARG A 152 3.26 4.25 -21.84
N ALA A 153 2.32 4.45 -20.92
CA ALA A 153 2.24 5.68 -20.12
C ALA A 153 3.30 5.74 -19.03
N TYR A 154 3.80 4.58 -18.56
CA TYR A 154 4.56 4.48 -17.32
C TYR A 154 3.78 5.15 -16.18
N SER A 155 2.54 4.64 -15.98
CA SER A 155 1.60 5.18 -15.00
C SER A 155 2.28 5.36 -13.66
N THR A 156 2.22 6.58 -13.14
CA THR A 156 2.98 6.98 -11.95
C THR A 156 2.07 7.59 -10.90
N TYR A 157 2.34 7.23 -9.65
CA TYR A 157 1.67 7.77 -8.49
C TYR A 157 2.72 8.19 -7.45
N VAL A 158 2.61 9.40 -6.95
CA VAL A 158 3.48 9.98 -5.93
C VAL A 158 2.66 10.30 -4.71
N GLU A 159 3.12 9.90 -3.53
CA GLU A 159 2.39 10.09 -2.29
C GLU A 159 3.24 10.71 -1.20
N ALA A 160 2.63 11.56 -0.40
CA ALA A 160 3.15 12.03 0.86
C ALA A 160 2.20 11.61 1.98
N VAL A 161 2.75 11.03 3.06
CA VAL A 161 2.01 10.62 4.25
C VAL A 161 2.61 11.30 5.48
N VAL A 162 1.76 11.90 6.31
CA VAL A 162 2.11 12.54 7.58
C VAL A 162 1.50 11.75 8.72
N PRO A 163 2.26 10.89 9.42
CA PRO A 163 1.79 10.21 10.61
C PRO A 163 1.81 11.14 11.84
N PHE A 164 0.77 11.07 12.67
CA PHE A 164 0.73 11.79 13.94
C PHE A 164 -0.13 11.08 14.98
N LYS A 165 0.04 11.42 16.26
CA LYS A 165 -0.76 10.88 17.37
C LYS A 165 -1.60 11.97 18.00
N LEU A 166 -2.87 11.69 18.24
CA LEU A 166 -3.80 12.59 18.91
C LEU A 166 -4.80 11.79 19.76
N GLY A 167 -4.95 12.16 21.04
CA GLY A 167 -5.98 11.57 21.94
C GLY A 167 -5.83 10.07 22.15
N GLY A 168 -4.62 9.51 22.03
CA GLY A 168 -4.37 8.07 22.18
C GLY A 168 -4.73 7.23 20.94
N PHE A 169 -4.92 7.90 19.80
CA PHE A 169 -5.08 7.30 18.48
C PHE A 169 -3.87 7.60 17.59
N ASP A 170 -3.59 6.71 16.67
CA ASP A 170 -2.63 6.91 15.59
C ASP A 170 -3.37 7.40 14.34
N PHE A 171 -2.89 8.51 13.76
CA PHE A 171 -3.44 9.10 12.54
C PHE A 171 -2.41 9.09 11.43
N ALA A 172 -2.88 9.07 10.18
CA ALA A 172 -2.10 9.38 9.00
C ALA A 172 -2.92 10.25 8.04
N ALA A 173 -2.40 11.42 7.71
CA ALA A 173 -2.92 12.23 6.62
C ALA A 173 -2.10 11.93 5.37
N GLU A 174 -2.77 11.78 4.22
CA GLU A 174 -2.11 11.44 2.97
C GLU A 174 -2.60 12.30 1.82
N VAL A 175 -1.70 12.57 0.88
CA VAL A 175 -2.02 13.16 -0.41
C VAL A 175 -1.25 12.44 -1.50
N GLY A 176 -1.97 12.05 -2.55
CA GLY A 176 -1.42 11.35 -3.71
C GLY A 176 -1.72 12.08 -5.01
N VAL A 177 -0.72 12.15 -5.87
CA VAL A 177 -0.80 12.80 -7.17
C VAL A 177 -0.31 11.89 -8.27
N THR A 178 -0.91 12.03 -9.44
CA THR A 178 -0.42 11.44 -10.68
C THR A 178 0.23 12.55 -11.51
N PRO A 179 1.52 12.45 -11.88
CA PRO A 179 2.23 13.56 -12.51
C PRO A 179 1.93 13.72 -14.01
N TRP A 180 1.35 12.71 -14.67
CA TRP A 180 1.02 12.70 -16.11
C TRP A 180 -0.06 11.67 -16.44
N GLU A 181 -0.54 11.68 -17.70
CA GLU A 181 -1.52 10.73 -18.23
C GLU A 181 -1.09 9.27 -17.97
N GLY A 182 -1.97 8.47 -17.36
CA GLY A 182 -1.76 7.07 -17.03
C GLY A 182 -3.02 6.40 -16.53
N THR A 183 -2.85 5.32 -15.77
CA THR A 183 -3.96 4.53 -15.22
C THR A 183 -4.84 5.33 -14.26
N TYR A 184 -4.27 6.30 -13.54
CA TYR A 184 -4.97 6.99 -12.45
C TYR A 184 -5.64 8.30 -12.89
N SER A 185 -5.15 8.95 -13.96
CA SER A 185 -5.74 10.17 -14.50
C SER A 185 -5.22 10.48 -15.91
N ASP A 186 -5.83 11.46 -16.56
CA ASP A 186 -5.51 11.89 -17.93
C ASP A 186 -4.42 12.99 -18.01
N ALA A 187 -3.99 13.53 -16.86
CA ALA A 187 -2.97 14.57 -16.74
C ALA A 187 -2.36 14.60 -15.33
N LEU A 188 -1.64 15.69 -14.98
CA LEU A 188 -1.25 15.98 -13.59
C LEU A 188 -2.50 16.26 -12.76
N ASN A 189 -2.82 15.37 -11.82
CA ASN A 189 -3.98 15.50 -10.95
C ASN A 189 -3.68 14.99 -9.54
N VAL A 190 -4.41 15.54 -8.56
CA VAL A 190 -4.55 14.95 -7.23
C VAL A 190 -5.60 13.85 -7.31
N THR A 191 -5.19 12.61 -7.08
CA THR A 191 -6.06 11.43 -7.18
C THR A 191 -6.38 10.81 -5.82
N ASN A 192 -5.73 11.27 -4.75
CA ASN A 192 -5.98 10.78 -3.40
C ASN A 192 -5.75 11.88 -2.37
N ILE A 193 -6.72 12.10 -1.49
CA ILE A 193 -6.57 12.86 -0.24
C ILE A 193 -7.24 12.03 0.84
N GLY A 194 -6.47 11.60 1.85
CA GLY A 194 -6.96 10.70 2.88
C GLY A 194 -6.61 11.12 4.30
N LEU A 195 -7.44 10.69 5.23
CA LEU A 195 -7.18 10.72 6.66
C LEU A 195 -7.59 9.40 7.25
N GLY A 196 -6.62 8.66 7.76
CA GLY A 196 -6.84 7.44 8.47
C GLY A 196 -6.64 7.61 9.97
N VAL A 197 -7.29 6.76 10.74
CA VAL A 197 -7.15 6.62 12.20
C VAL A 197 -7.10 5.16 12.57
N SER A 198 -6.24 4.81 13.52
CA SER A 198 -6.19 3.46 14.06
C SER A 198 -6.00 3.46 15.58
N LYS A 199 -6.36 2.34 16.16
CA LYS A 199 -6.19 2.07 17.59
C LYS A 199 -6.11 0.59 17.85
N GLU A 200 -5.18 0.19 18.73
CA GLU A 200 -5.18 -1.15 19.31
C GLU A 200 -6.30 -1.28 20.34
N ILE A 201 -7.23 -2.21 20.12
CA ILE A 201 -8.31 -2.53 21.03
C ILE A 201 -7.88 -3.72 21.89
N LYS A 202 -7.68 -3.51 23.17
CA LYS A 202 -7.34 -4.59 24.10
C LYS A 202 -8.57 -5.48 24.29
N ILE A 203 -8.49 -6.73 23.85
CA ILE A 203 -9.55 -7.73 23.99
C ILE A 203 -9.32 -8.57 25.26
N THR A 204 -8.06 -9.01 25.46
CA THR A 204 -7.61 -9.69 26.69
C THR A 204 -6.26 -9.12 27.15
N ASP A 205 -5.69 -9.63 28.25
CA ASP A 205 -4.36 -9.20 28.70
C ASP A 205 -3.24 -9.63 27.73
N SER A 206 -3.49 -10.65 26.92
CA SER A 206 -2.52 -11.22 25.96
C SER A 206 -2.90 -11.01 24.50
N PHE A 207 -4.05 -10.39 24.20
CA PHE A 207 -4.52 -10.18 22.83
C PHE A 207 -5.09 -8.78 22.63
N THR A 208 -4.52 -8.07 21.68
CA THR A 208 -5.02 -6.80 21.15
C THR A 208 -5.44 -6.98 19.69
N LEU A 209 -6.48 -6.27 19.29
CA LEU A 209 -7.01 -6.27 17.93
C LEU A 209 -6.92 -4.84 17.38
N PRO A 210 -6.00 -4.55 16.45
CA PRO A 210 -5.95 -3.28 15.78
C PRO A 210 -7.21 -3.05 14.95
N ALA A 211 -7.87 -1.91 15.15
CA ALA A 211 -8.98 -1.44 14.35
C ALA A 211 -8.60 -0.13 13.68
N PHE A 212 -9.08 0.09 12.47
CA PHE A 212 -8.84 1.32 11.73
C PHE A 212 -10.06 1.81 10.98
N ALA A 213 -10.08 3.11 10.68
CA ALA A 213 -11.01 3.73 9.76
C ALA A 213 -10.28 4.77 8.91
N LYS A 214 -10.73 4.97 7.67
CA LYS A 214 -10.15 5.90 6.72
C LYS A 214 -11.24 6.60 5.93
N VAL A 215 -11.16 7.92 5.84
CA VAL A 215 -11.88 8.71 4.84
C VAL A 215 -10.87 9.05 3.75
N THR A 216 -11.24 8.84 2.50
CA THR A 216 -10.41 9.21 1.36
C THR A 216 -11.27 9.77 0.24
N THR A 217 -10.72 10.72 -0.51
CA THR A 217 -11.38 11.32 -1.67
C THR A 217 -10.46 11.21 -2.88
N ASN A 218 -11.06 11.01 -4.05
CA ASN A 218 -10.41 11.19 -5.34
C ASN A 218 -10.97 12.47 -5.99
N PRO A 219 -10.27 13.62 -5.89
CA PRO A 219 -10.75 14.87 -6.46
C PRO A 219 -10.88 14.85 -7.99
N PHE A 220 -10.05 14.05 -8.68
CA PHE A 220 -10.11 13.89 -10.13
C PHE A 220 -11.40 13.17 -10.59
N GLU A 221 -11.82 12.14 -9.84
CA GLU A 221 -13.02 11.37 -10.15
C GLU A 221 -14.29 11.89 -9.47
N ASP A 222 -14.18 12.96 -8.64
CA ASP A 222 -15.27 13.48 -7.80
C ASP A 222 -15.91 12.41 -6.92
N LYS A 223 -15.05 11.60 -6.24
CA LYS A 223 -15.47 10.48 -5.38
C LYS A 223 -14.94 10.62 -3.98
N ALA A 224 -15.69 10.11 -3.02
CA ALA A 224 -15.30 9.99 -1.62
C ALA A 224 -15.68 8.61 -1.08
N TYR A 225 -14.84 8.08 -0.19
CA TYR A 225 -14.98 6.75 0.38
C TYR A 225 -14.76 6.79 1.89
N PHE A 226 -15.45 5.90 2.59
CA PHE A 226 -15.21 5.60 3.99
C PHE A 226 -14.96 4.11 4.14
N VAL A 227 -13.81 3.77 4.69
CA VAL A 227 -13.38 2.38 4.90
C VAL A 227 -13.08 2.19 6.38
N PHE A 228 -13.44 1.03 6.92
CA PHE A 228 -13.01 0.58 8.24
C PHE A 228 -12.60 -0.88 8.17
N GLY A 229 -11.78 -1.31 9.11
CA GLY A 229 -11.27 -2.68 9.12
C GLY A 229 -10.64 -3.08 10.44
N LEU A 230 -10.29 -4.36 10.50
CA LEU A 230 -9.60 -5.02 11.59
C LEU A 230 -8.37 -5.73 11.03
N THR A 231 -7.27 -5.71 11.80
CA THR A 231 -6.02 -6.42 11.47
C THR A 231 -5.81 -7.58 12.44
N PHE A 232 -5.47 -8.76 11.92
CA PHE A 232 -5.25 -10.01 12.65
C PHE A 232 -3.82 -10.51 12.53
#